data_466cfdd0c07d5d6504487741833782b0
#
_entry.id   466cfdd0c07d5d6504487741833782b0
#
_cell.length_a   1.000
_cell.length_b   1.000
_cell.length_c   1.000
_cell.angle_alpha   90.00
_cell.angle_beta   90.00
_cell.angle_gamma   90.00
#
_symmetry.space_group_name_H-M   'P 1'
#
loop_
_entity.id
_entity.type
_entity.pdbx_description
1 polymer ?
#
loop_
_entity_poly.entity_id
_entity_poly.type
_entity_poly.pdbx_seq_one_letter_code
_entity_poly.pdbx_strand_id
1 'polypeptide(L)'
;MPNEYENTVKIIYEDNHLLVVEKPVNILSQGDETGDPDLLTILKQDIKQRYNKPGDVYLGLVHRLDRPVGGVMVFARTSKAASRLSDQI
;
A
#
# COMPACT_ATOMS: atom_id res chain seq x y z
N MET A 1 -4.25 0.31 -18.87
CA MET A 1 -5.33 1.17 -18.35
C MET A 1 -5.01 1.58 -16.94
N PRO A 2 -5.26 2.82 -16.58
CA PRO A 2 -5.10 3.20 -15.18
C PRO A 2 -6.10 2.42 -14.30
N ASN A 3 -5.65 2.08 -13.10
CA ASN A 3 -6.51 1.45 -12.11
C ASN A 3 -7.54 2.46 -11.64
N GLU A 4 -8.82 2.09 -11.63
CA GLU A 4 -9.91 2.99 -11.21
C GLU A 4 -9.75 3.49 -9.77
N TYR A 5 -8.96 2.80 -8.95
CA TYR A 5 -8.73 3.14 -7.55
C TYR A 5 -7.56 4.09 -7.34
N GLU A 6 -6.72 4.32 -8.35
CA GLU A 6 -5.52 5.17 -8.21
C GLU A 6 -5.88 6.59 -7.75
N ASN A 7 -6.97 7.14 -8.27
CA ASN A 7 -7.39 8.50 -7.94
C ASN A 7 -8.10 8.61 -6.60
N THR A 8 -8.42 7.47 -5.95
CA THR A 8 -9.11 7.46 -4.66
C THR A 8 -8.17 7.26 -3.49
N VAL A 9 -6.93 6.86 -3.74
CA VAL A 9 -5.93 6.63 -2.69
C VAL A 9 -5.06 7.87 -2.58
N LYS A 10 -5.15 8.54 -1.43
CA LYS A 10 -4.35 9.73 -1.17
C LYS A 10 -3.02 9.35 -0.55
N ILE A 11 -1.93 9.74 -1.20
CA ILE A 11 -0.59 9.60 -0.65
C ILE A 11 -0.32 10.81 0.24
N ILE A 12 -0.06 10.55 1.53
CA ILE A 12 0.17 11.61 2.53
C ILE A 12 1.65 11.93 2.61
N TYR A 13 2.51 10.89 2.54
CA TYR A 13 3.95 11.05 2.64
C TYR A 13 4.63 9.89 1.94
N GLU A 14 5.76 10.15 1.30
CA GLU A 14 6.54 9.10 0.65
C GLU A 14 8.02 9.48 0.66
N ASP A 15 8.87 8.51 1.02
CA ASP A 15 10.33 8.63 0.87
C ASP A 15 10.91 7.27 0.43
N ASN A 16 12.22 7.10 0.54
CA ASN A 16 12.86 5.85 0.11
C ASN A 16 12.53 4.66 1.01
N HIS A 17 12.00 4.89 2.20
CA HIS A 17 11.76 3.85 3.21
C HIS A 17 10.29 3.63 3.50
N LEU A 18 9.47 4.68 3.42
CA LEU A 18 8.09 4.68 3.87
C LEU A 18 7.14 5.19 2.80
N LEU A 19 5.93 4.64 2.79
CA LEU A 19 4.80 5.16 2.06
C LEU A 19 3.63 5.27 3.02
N VAL A 20 3.12 6.48 3.23
CA VAL A 20 1.98 6.75 4.11
C VAL A 20 0.81 7.20 3.26
N VAL A 21 -0.31 6.50 3.40
CA VAL A 21 -1.49 6.77 2.58
C VAL A 21 -2.74 6.82 3.44
N GLU A 22 -3.81 7.38 2.90
CA GLU A 22 -5.13 7.31 3.47
C GLU A 22 -5.91 6.20 2.76
N LYS A 23 -6.24 5.14 3.52
CA LYS A 23 -7.03 4.03 2.99
C LYS A 23 -8.49 4.47 2.87
N PRO A 24 -9.10 4.38 1.68
CA PRO A 24 -10.54 4.60 1.56
C PRO A 24 -11.32 3.52 2.30
N VAL A 25 -12.57 3.83 2.65
CA VAL A 25 -13.49 2.82 3.19
C VAL A 25 -13.80 1.77 2.13
N ASN A 26 -14.13 0.57 2.58
CA ASN A 26 -14.58 -0.55 1.72
C ASN A 26 -13.53 -1.10 0.76
N ILE A 27 -12.23 -0.81 0.99
CA ILE A 27 -11.12 -1.42 0.27
C ILE A 27 -10.34 -2.30 1.24
N LEU A 28 -9.98 -3.50 0.78
CA LEU A 28 -9.12 -4.40 1.56
C LEU A 28 -7.72 -3.81 1.70
N SER A 29 -7.11 -3.98 2.87
CA SER A 29 -5.69 -3.62 3.07
C SER A 29 -4.78 -4.55 2.27
N GLN A 30 -5.11 -5.83 2.23
CA GLN A 30 -4.36 -6.88 1.58
C GLN A 30 -5.34 -7.84 0.92
N GLY A 31 -4.92 -8.47 -0.19
CA GLY A 31 -5.77 -9.40 -0.93
C GLY A 31 -6.25 -10.56 -0.09
N ASP A 32 -7.46 -11.03 -0.39
CA ASP A 32 -8.07 -12.19 0.24
C ASP A 32 -8.64 -13.13 -0.83
N GLU A 33 -9.50 -14.07 -0.43
CA GLU A 33 -10.06 -15.08 -1.30
C GLU A 33 -11.09 -14.53 -2.29
N THR A 34 -11.62 -13.34 -2.06
CA THR A 34 -12.66 -12.75 -2.91
C THR A 34 -12.17 -12.34 -4.29
N GLY A 35 -10.86 -12.08 -4.42
CA GLY A 35 -10.31 -11.49 -5.64
C GLY A 35 -10.60 -10.01 -5.80
N ASP A 36 -11.21 -9.37 -4.80
CA ASP A 36 -11.48 -7.94 -4.85
C ASP A 36 -10.18 -7.13 -4.80
N PRO A 37 -10.20 -5.92 -5.37
CA PRO A 37 -9.04 -5.03 -5.29
C PRO A 37 -8.62 -4.76 -3.85
N ASP A 38 -7.31 -4.72 -3.62
CA ASP A 38 -6.75 -4.42 -2.32
C ASP A 38 -5.71 -3.30 -2.42
N LEU A 39 -5.54 -2.59 -1.31
CA LEU A 39 -4.69 -1.40 -1.25
C LEU A 39 -3.22 -1.74 -1.55
N LEU A 40 -2.71 -2.85 -1.00
CA LEU A 40 -1.31 -3.25 -1.21
C LEU A 40 -1.00 -3.44 -2.70
N THR A 41 -1.86 -4.16 -3.43
CA THR A 41 -1.68 -4.39 -4.86
C THR A 41 -1.78 -3.10 -5.66
N ILE A 42 -2.76 -2.25 -5.33
CA ILE A 42 -2.95 -0.96 -5.99
C ILE A 42 -1.68 -0.11 -5.85
N LEU A 43 -1.14 -0.03 -4.64
CA LEU A 43 0.04 0.79 -4.37
C LEU A 43 1.29 0.24 -5.03
N LYS A 44 1.45 -1.09 -5.07
CA LYS A 44 2.57 -1.71 -5.80
C LYS A 44 2.55 -1.35 -7.27
N GLN A 45 1.38 -1.40 -7.90
CA GLN A 45 1.23 -1.04 -9.30
C GLN A 45 1.51 0.44 -9.52
N ASP A 46 1.06 1.30 -8.64
CA ASP A 46 1.33 2.74 -8.71
C ASP A 46 2.82 3.04 -8.65
N ILE A 47 3.55 2.43 -7.70
CA ILE A 47 4.99 2.60 -7.58
C ILE A 47 5.69 2.09 -8.84
N LYS A 48 5.29 0.93 -9.34
CA LYS A 48 5.88 0.34 -10.53
C LYS A 48 5.77 1.29 -11.74
N GLN A 49 4.61 1.89 -11.90
CA GLN A 49 4.35 2.82 -13.02
C GLN A 49 5.08 4.14 -12.83
N ARG A 50 5.00 4.74 -11.64
CA ARG A 50 5.61 6.05 -11.38
C ARG A 50 7.13 6.04 -11.51
N TYR A 51 7.77 4.94 -11.11
CA TYR A 51 9.22 4.82 -11.15
C TYR A 51 9.71 3.95 -12.32
N ASN A 52 8.80 3.52 -13.19
CA ASN A 52 9.12 2.74 -14.38
C ASN A 52 10.01 1.52 -14.05
N LYS A 53 9.63 0.77 -13.02
CA LYS A 53 10.42 -0.37 -12.56
C LYS A 53 10.14 -1.61 -13.44
N PRO A 54 11.19 -2.36 -13.85
CA PRO A 54 11.02 -3.47 -14.78
C PRO A 54 10.52 -4.77 -14.15
N GLY A 55 10.60 -4.91 -12.84
CA GLY A 55 10.23 -6.15 -12.15
C GLY A 55 9.20 -5.93 -11.07
N ASP A 56 9.12 -6.88 -10.16
CA ASP A 56 8.24 -6.76 -9.00
C ASP A 56 8.71 -5.65 -8.09
N VAL A 57 7.74 -4.96 -7.50
CA VAL A 57 7.99 -3.89 -6.56
C VAL A 57 7.77 -4.44 -5.15
N TYR A 58 8.74 -4.20 -4.26
CA TYR A 58 8.56 -4.50 -2.85
C TYR A 58 7.71 -3.40 -2.18
N LEU A 59 6.71 -3.84 -1.44
CA LEU A 59 5.96 -2.97 -0.53
C LEU A 59 5.46 -3.83 0.61
N GLY A 60 5.93 -3.55 1.82
CA GLY A 60 5.64 -4.36 3.01
C GLY A 60 4.44 -3.81 3.78
N LEU A 61 3.53 -4.72 4.13
CA LEU A 61 2.40 -4.41 4.99
C LEU A 61 2.81 -4.65 6.44
N VAL A 62 2.79 -3.60 7.27
CA VAL A 62 3.22 -3.70 8.67
C VAL A 62 2.04 -3.67 9.65
N HIS A 63 0.87 -3.26 9.20
CA HIS A 63 -0.39 -3.33 9.93
C HIS A 63 -1.55 -3.29 8.95
N ARG A 64 -2.77 -3.57 9.43
CA ARG A 64 -3.96 -3.58 8.58
C ARG A 64 -5.08 -2.80 9.22
N LEU A 65 -5.93 -2.24 8.36
CA LEU A 65 -7.25 -1.75 8.76
C LEU A 65 -8.31 -2.64 8.11
N ASP A 66 -9.38 -2.94 8.84
CA ASP A 66 -10.46 -3.76 8.31
C ASP A 66 -11.09 -3.10 7.08
N ARG A 67 -11.66 -3.92 6.20
CA ARG A 67 -12.22 -3.46 4.92
C ARG A 67 -13.12 -2.22 5.06
N PRO A 68 -14.10 -2.18 5.99
CA PRO A 68 -14.99 -1.03 6.09
C PRO A 68 -14.37 0.20 6.71
N VAL A 69 -13.17 0.07 7.30
CA VAL A 69 -12.52 1.15 8.04
C VAL A 69 -11.61 1.94 7.10
N GLY A 70 -11.78 3.26 7.07
CA GLY A 70 -10.83 4.16 6.42
C GLY A 70 -9.85 4.72 7.44
N GLY A 71 -8.72 5.23 6.97
CA GLY A 71 -7.73 5.86 7.83
C GLY A 71 -6.32 5.79 7.28
N VAL A 72 -5.40 6.29 8.08
CA VAL A 72 -3.98 6.37 7.68
C VAL A 72 -3.30 5.03 7.85
N MET A 73 -2.59 4.59 6.80
CA MET A 73 -1.78 3.37 6.82
C MET A 73 -0.36 3.68 6.40
N VAL A 74 0.58 2.99 7.04
CA VAL A 74 2.01 3.08 6.73
C VAL A 74 2.47 1.78 6.09
N PHE A 75 3.17 1.90 4.96
CA PHE A 75 3.79 0.77 4.27
C PHE A 75 5.30 0.95 4.26
N ALA A 76 6.04 -0.16 4.28
CA ALA A 76 7.49 -0.13 4.17
C ALA A 76 7.90 -0.34 2.71
N ARG A 77 8.77 0.51 2.20
CA ARG A 77 9.28 0.39 0.82
C ARG A 77 10.51 -0.50 0.71
N THR A 78 11.07 -0.93 1.85
CA THR A 78 12.18 -1.87 1.90
C THR A 78 11.91 -2.91 2.97
N SER A 79 12.50 -4.10 2.82
CA SER A 79 12.38 -5.16 3.83
C SER A 79 12.99 -4.75 5.17
N LYS A 80 14.05 -3.96 5.14
CA LYS A 80 14.68 -3.44 6.35
C LYS A 80 13.75 -2.49 7.12
N ALA A 81 13.08 -1.59 6.41
CA ALA A 81 12.10 -0.70 7.02
C ALA A 81 10.92 -1.49 7.58
N ALA A 82 10.44 -2.52 6.87
CA ALA A 82 9.36 -3.38 7.35
C ALA A 82 9.72 -4.05 8.67
N SER A 83 10.92 -4.58 8.78
CA SER A 83 11.41 -5.21 10.01
C SER A 83 11.44 -4.21 11.17
N ARG A 84 11.98 -3.02 10.94
CA ARG A 84 12.06 -1.99 11.98
C ARG A 84 10.68 -1.52 12.45
N LEU A 85 9.76 -1.31 11.52
CA LEU A 85 8.40 -0.87 11.87
C LEU A 85 7.64 -1.94 12.63
N SER A 86 7.78 -3.20 12.21
CA SER A 86 7.10 -4.32 12.89
C SER A 86 7.54 -4.46 14.34
N ASP A 87 8.81 -4.15 14.64
CA ASP A 87 9.33 -4.18 16.00
C ASP A 87 8.76 -3.05 16.87
N GLN A 88 8.29 -1.97 16.26
CA GLN A 88 7.74 -0.81 16.98
C GLN A 88 6.22 -0.86 17.17
N ILE A 89 5.56 -1.66 16.37
CA ILE A 89 4.12 -1.83 16.42
C ILE A 89 3.77 -3.08 17.25
#